data_1f1cd33cf2143e2663185a2e554a59a8
#
_entry.id   1f1cd33cf2143e2663185a2e554a59a8
#
_cell.length_a   1.000
_cell.length_b   1.000
_cell.length_c   1.000
_cell.angle_alpha   90.00
_cell.angle_beta   90.00
_cell.angle_gamma   90.00
#
_symmetry.space_group_name_H-M   'P 1'
#
loop_
_entity.id
_entity.type
_entity.pdbx_description
1 polymer ?
#
loop_
_entity_poly.entity_id
_entity_poly.type
_entity_poly.pdbx_seq_one_letter_code
_entity_poly.pdbx_strand_id
1 'polypeptide(L)'
;FGSARLVREVYIDFTLSDMFIIKYNTAGGFTKENTHFYRPEDDRAVNIPYYDESEDSGFIKACRELLSDKLVLEQWYEEEMYDKQHYIHGRALSFYTAKDGSVVGLCKKGEGYIFDKEGNIILDEKIPTLVTNTAKVWGQKTPDGDYIICYNPTTDGSHRWPLAAMRSSDGREFFDMKAVIPEIPPYRYEGHIKNLGAQYMRGICDYNDAFDKNVWITYSCNKEDIWISKIAGIT
;
A
#
# COMPACT_ATOMS: atom_id res chain seq x y z
N PHE A 1 -10.43 -10.78 0.31
CA PHE A 1 -9.33 -9.83 0.21
C PHE A 1 -8.82 -9.51 1.60
N GLY A 2 -7.52 -9.70 1.86
CA GLY A 2 -6.88 -9.31 3.11
C GLY A 2 -7.09 -10.26 4.29
N SER A 3 -7.56 -11.47 4.08
CA SER A 3 -7.69 -12.46 5.16
C SER A 3 -6.34 -13.03 5.61
N ALA A 4 -5.38 -13.13 4.71
CA ALA A 4 -4.05 -13.64 5.00
C ALA A 4 -2.98 -13.01 4.10
N ARG A 5 -1.74 -13.01 4.57
CA ARG A 5 -0.54 -12.74 3.80
C ARG A 5 0.02 -14.06 3.31
N LEU A 6 0.34 -14.11 2.04
CA LEU A 6 0.88 -15.31 1.39
C LEU A 6 2.35 -15.10 1.07
N VAL A 7 3.11 -16.17 1.13
CA VAL A 7 4.54 -16.19 0.86
C VAL A 7 4.91 -17.43 0.06
N ARG A 8 5.94 -17.33 -0.76
CA ARG A 8 6.58 -18.45 -1.47
C ARG A 8 8.03 -18.13 -1.76
N GLU A 9 8.81 -19.14 -2.00
CA GLU A 9 10.18 -18.98 -2.48
C GLU A 9 10.20 -18.68 -3.98
N VAL A 10 11.17 -17.91 -4.37
CA VAL A 10 11.56 -17.72 -5.77
C VAL A 10 12.96 -18.33 -5.90
N TYR A 11 13.05 -19.42 -6.65
CA TYR A 11 14.32 -20.09 -6.89
C TYR A 11 15.19 -19.33 -7.89
N ILE A 12 16.48 -19.67 -7.95
CA ILE A 12 17.45 -18.99 -8.80
C ILE A 12 17.13 -19.09 -10.29
N ASP A 13 16.40 -20.11 -10.68
CA ASP A 13 15.90 -20.33 -12.04
C ASP A 13 14.54 -19.65 -12.30
N PHE A 14 14.07 -18.83 -11.35
CA PHE A 14 12.78 -18.15 -11.35
C PHE A 14 11.56 -19.06 -11.24
N THR A 15 11.73 -20.33 -10.95
CA THR A 15 10.61 -21.18 -10.55
C THR A 15 10.13 -20.80 -9.14
N LEU A 16 8.93 -21.18 -8.80
CA LEU A 16 8.28 -20.80 -7.55
C LEU A 16 7.95 -22.07 -6.74
N SER A 17 8.14 -21.97 -5.42
CA SER A 17 7.64 -23.00 -4.50
C SER A 17 6.12 -23.02 -4.42
N ASP A 18 5.58 -23.98 -3.71
CA ASP A 18 4.20 -23.91 -3.24
C ASP A 18 3.95 -22.67 -2.40
N MET A 19 2.69 -22.31 -2.26
CA MET A 19 2.28 -21.12 -1.53
C MET A 19 2.00 -21.46 -0.07
N PHE A 20 2.43 -20.59 0.83
CA PHE A 20 2.21 -20.72 2.28
C PHE A 20 1.53 -19.46 2.82
N ILE A 21 0.81 -19.60 3.92
CA ILE A 21 0.32 -18.46 4.71
C ILE A 21 1.41 -18.08 5.69
N ILE A 22 1.83 -16.81 5.70
CA ILE A 22 2.79 -16.30 6.68
C ILE A 22 2.09 -15.63 7.87
N LYS A 23 0.95 -15.00 7.66
CA LYS A 23 0.19 -14.30 8.70
C LYS A 23 -1.27 -14.13 8.30
N TYR A 24 -2.18 -14.34 9.24
CA TYR A 24 -3.58 -13.94 9.10
C TYR A 24 -3.78 -12.47 9.50
N ASN A 25 -4.72 -11.81 8.85
CA ASN A 25 -5.15 -10.48 9.26
C ASN A 25 -6.09 -10.57 10.48
N THR A 26 -5.48 -10.71 11.65
CA THR A 26 -6.22 -10.81 12.91
C THR A 26 -6.91 -9.49 13.30
N ALA A 27 -6.38 -8.35 12.85
CA ALA A 27 -7.05 -7.06 13.02
C ALA A 27 -8.39 -7.00 12.26
N GLY A 28 -8.46 -7.68 11.12
CA GLY A 28 -9.71 -7.90 10.37
C GLY A 28 -10.60 -9.01 10.93
N GLY A 29 -10.19 -9.65 12.02
CA GLY A 29 -10.92 -10.75 12.64
C GLY A 29 -10.75 -12.10 11.92
N PHE A 30 -9.76 -12.23 11.05
CA PHE A 30 -9.52 -13.47 10.31
C PHE A 30 -8.63 -14.42 11.08
N THR A 31 -9.04 -15.69 11.06
CA THR A 31 -8.29 -16.82 11.63
C THR A 31 -8.27 -17.97 10.62
N LYS A 32 -7.52 -19.02 10.92
CA LYS A 32 -7.50 -20.24 10.11
C LYS A 32 -8.90 -20.80 9.87
N GLU A 33 -9.72 -20.81 10.90
CA GLU A 33 -11.01 -21.48 10.92
C GLU A 33 -12.11 -20.70 10.18
N ASN A 34 -11.99 -19.39 10.07
CA ASN A 34 -13.02 -18.55 9.47
C ASN A 34 -12.68 -18.03 8.08
N THR A 35 -11.55 -18.43 7.53
CA THR A 35 -11.14 -18.08 6.16
C THR A 35 -11.54 -19.14 5.16
N HIS A 36 -11.77 -18.77 3.92
CA HIS A 36 -12.06 -19.70 2.82
C HIS A 36 -10.90 -20.66 2.48
N PHE A 37 -9.71 -20.42 3.02
CA PHE A 37 -8.59 -21.35 2.92
C PHE A 37 -8.81 -22.65 3.72
N TYR A 38 -9.75 -22.62 4.65
CA TYR A 38 -9.96 -23.71 5.62
C TYR A 38 -11.41 -24.14 5.80
N ARG A 39 -12.31 -23.73 4.93
CA ARG A 39 -13.71 -24.15 4.99
C ARG A 39 -13.92 -25.35 4.06
N PRO A 40 -13.90 -26.58 4.56
CA PRO A 40 -14.03 -27.77 3.72
C PRO A 40 -15.36 -27.81 2.94
N GLU A 41 -16.38 -27.13 3.44
CA GLU A 41 -17.68 -27.00 2.81
C GLU A 41 -17.74 -25.95 1.69
N ASP A 42 -16.69 -25.16 1.50
CA ASP A 42 -16.61 -24.17 0.42
C ASP A 42 -15.85 -24.78 -0.77
N ASP A 43 -16.53 -24.97 -1.89
CA ASP A 43 -15.93 -25.50 -3.13
C ASP A 43 -14.72 -24.68 -3.62
N ARG A 44 -14.56 -23.45 -3.13
CA ARG A 44 -13.43 -22.57 -3.40
C ARG A 44 -12.31 -22.69 -2.37
N ALA A 45 -12.50 -23.54 -1.36
CA ALA A 45 -11.51 -23.71 -0.32
C ALA A 45 -10.22 -24.29 -0.91
N VAL A 46 -9.13 -23.59 -0.70
CA VAL A 46 -7.79 -24.04 -1.06
C VAL A 46 -7.04 -24.29 0.24
N ASN A 47 -6.58 -25.50 0.44
CA ASN A 47 -5.77 -25.82 1.62
C ASN A 47 -4.36 -25.28 1.41
N ILE A 48 -4.11 -24.04 1.87
CA ILE A 48 -2.79 -23.43 1.87
C ILE A 48 -2.21 -23.62 3.28
N PRO A 49 -1.07 -24.34 3.41
CA PRO A 49 -0.45 -24.57 4.71
C PRO A 49 0.13 -23.28 5.30
N TYR A 50 0.38 -23.28 6.60
CA TYR A 50 1.10 -22.21 7.25
C TYR A 50 2.61 -22.38 7.01
N TYR A 51 3.39 -21.29 7.00
CA TYR A 51 4.80 -21.33 6.62
C TYR A 51 5.66 -22.25 7.48
N ASP A 52 5.29 -22.46 8.73
CA ASP A 52 5.99 -23.35 9.66
C ASP A 52 5.66 -24.85 9.47
N GLU A 53 4.72 -25.15 8.60
CA GLU A 53 4.41 -26.49 8.12
C GLU A 53 5.31 -26.92 6.93
N SER A 54 6.17 -26.01 6.42
CA SER A 54 7.14 -26.33 5.37
C SER A 54 8.21 -27.31 5.87
N GLU A 55 8.67 -28.20 5.00
CA GLU A 55 9.83 -29.05 5.26
C GLU A 55 11.17 -28.31 5.11
N ASP A 56 11.18 -27.12 4.50
CA ASP A 56 12.36 -26.31 4.30
C ASP A 56 12.64 -25.41 5.53
N SER A 57 13.64 -25.80 6.30
CA SER A 57 14.03 -25.06 7.49
C SER A 57 14.61 -23.67 7.16
N GLY A 58 15.22 -23.49 5.98
CA GLY A 58 15.75 -22.23 5.49
C GLY A 58 14.61 -21.25 5.20
N PHE A 59 13.58 -21.74 4.51
CA PHE A 59 12.35 -20.98 4.24
C PHE A 59 11.65 -20.56 5.54
N ILE A 60 11.49 -21.49 6.49
CA ILE A 60 10.89 -21.18 7.81
C ILE A 60 11.68 -20.09 8.51
N LYS A 61 13.02 -20.18 8.49
CA LYS A 61 13.89 -19.17 9.09
C LYS A 61 13.71 -17.81 8.43
N ALA A 62 13.71 -17.75 7.10
CA ALA A 62 13.49 -16.51 6.36
C ALA A 62 12.12 -15.89 6.66
N CYS A 63 11.06 -16.69 6.76
CA CYS A 63 9.74 -16.23 7.17
C CYS A 63 9.74 -15.63 8.59
N ARG A 64 10.45 -16.26 9.53
CA ARG A 64 10.59 -15.74 10.90
C ARG A 64 11.38 -14.43 10.94
N GLU A 65 12.44 -14.31 10.15
CA GLU A 65 13.20 -13.08 10.00
C GLU A 65 12.31 -11.97 9.45
N LEU A 66 11.53 -12.24 8.40
CA LEU A 66 10.57 -11.29 7.83
C LEU A 66 9.52 -10.85 8.85
N LEU A 67 8.99 -11.78 9.65
CA LEU A 67 8.03 -11.49 10.71
C LEU A 67 8.62 -10.71 11.89
N SER A 68 9.96 -10.70 12.05
CA SER A 68 10.65 -9.90 13.05
C SER A 68 11.08 -8.53 12.55
N ASP A 69 10.97 -8.28 11.24
CA ASP A 69 11.31 -7.00 10.63
C ASP A 69 10.26 -5.94 11.00
N LYS A 70 10.69 -4.97 11.80
CA LYS A 70 9.81 -3.91 12.30
C LYS A 70 9.18 -3.11 11.15
N LEU A 71 9.95 -2.80 10.11
CA LEU A 71 9.47 -2.04 8.96
C LEU A 71 8.36 -2.80 8.21
N VAL A 72 8.57 -4.09 7.97
CA VAL A 72 7.57 -4.95 7.31
C VAL A 72 6.30 -5.02 8.16
N LEU A 73 6.44 -5.18 9.47
CA LEU A 73 5.30 -5.23 10.38
C LEU A 73 4.55 -3.89 10.43
N GLU A 74 5.26 -2.77 10.43
CA GLU A 74 4.64 -1.45 10.37
C GLU A 74 3.88 -1.24 9.06
N GLN A 75 4.46 -1.61 7.91
CA GLN A 75 3.77 -1.54 6.62
C GLN A 75 2.53 -2.44 6.58
N TRP A 76 2.62 -3.63 7.11
CA TRP A 76 1.46 -4.54 7.18
C TRP A 76 0.41 -4.02 8.15
N TYR A 77 0.82 -3.43 9.26
CA TYR A 77 -0.06 -2.79 10.21
C TYR A 77 -0.81 -1.61 9.58
N GLU A 78 -0.14 -0.72 8.85
CA GLU A 78 -0.79 0.35 8.11
C GLU A 78 -1.84 -0.15 7.11
N GLU A 79 -1.56 -1.26 6.44
CA GLU A 79 -2.51 -1.87 5.51
C GLU A 79 -3.67 -2.59 6.22
N GLU A 80 -3.44 -3.06 7.42
CA GLU A 80 -4.38 -3.79 8.25
C GLU A 80 -5.09 -2.91 9.28
N MET A 81 -4.67 -1.65 9.44
CA MET A 81 -5.25 -0.73 10.41
C MET A 81 -6.72 -0.42 10.08
N TYR A 82 -7.52 -1.38 10.40
CA TYR A 82 -8.93 -1.23 10.73
C TYR A 82 -9.04 -1.17 12.25
N ASP A 83 -8.23 -0.32 12.88
CA ASP A 83 -8.27 -0.22 14.33
C ASP A 83 -9.66 0.25 14.73
N LYS A 84 -10.32 -0.58 15.53
CA LYS A 84 -11.64 -0.26 16.07
C LYS A 84 -11.62 0.94 17.00
N GLN A 85 -10.46 1.31 17.50
CA GLN A 85 -10.27 2.47 18.38
C GLN A 85 -9.97 3.75 17.63
N HIS A 86 -9.37 3.63 16.43
CA HIS A 86 -9.05 4.74 15.53
C HIS A 86 -9.81 4.54 14.22
N TYR A 87 -11.13 4.57 14.29
CA TYR A 87 -12.00 4.36 13.15
C TYR A 87 -11.83 5.50 12.14
N ILE A 88 -10.80 5.39 11.34
CA ILE A 88 -10.55 6.31 10.24
C ILE A 88 -11.41 5.85 9.08
N HIS A 89 -12.27 6.71 8.59
CA HIS A 89 -13.23 6.43 7.53
C HIS A 89 -12.60 6.05 6.18
N GLY A 90 -11.29 6.06 6.07
CA GLY A 90 -10.59 5.78 4.85
C GLY A 90 -9.78 4.48 4.92
N ARG A 91 -10.13 3.54 4.17
CA ARG A 91 -9.36 2.31 3.99
C ARG A 91 -8.07 2.61 3.24
N ALA A 92 -6.96 2.03 3.68
CA ALA A 92 -5.65 2.14 3.06
C ALA A 92 -4.97 3.49 3.29
N LEU A 93 -4.52 3.66 4.49
CA LEU A 93 -3.78 4.80 4.97
C LEU A 93 -2.30 4.74 4.56
N SER A 94 -1.76 5.88 4.27
CA SER A 94 -0.31 6.15 4.22
C SER A 94 -0.01 7.24 5.22
N PHE A 95 1.11 7.15 5.92
CA PHE A 95 1.49 8.11 6.95
C PHE A 95 2.86 8.71 6.70
N TYR A 96 3.05 9.94 7.09
CA TYR A 96 4.36 10.58 7.21
C TYR A 96 4.33 11.66 8.30
N THR A 97 5.49 12.05 8.79
CA THR A 97 5.64 13.16 9.74
C THR A 97 5.84 14.45 8.98
N ALA A 98 4.93 15.40 9.15
CA ALA A 98 5.02 16.74 8.59
C ALA A 98 6.15 17.57 9.23
N LYS A 99 6.46 18.72 8.65
CA LYS A 99 7.57 19.58 9.10
C LYS A 99 7.41 20.10 10.52
N ASP A 100 6.18 20.30 10.97
CA ASP A 100 5.85 20.73 12.33
C ASP A 100 5.88 19.60 13.37
N GLY A 101 6.19 18.37 12.95
CA GLY A 101 6.26 17.19 13.79
C GLY A 101 4.94 16.47 13.99
N SER A 102 3.84 16.96 13.43
CA SER A 102 2.57 16.24 13.41
C SER A 102 2.62 15.06 12.43
N VAL A 103 1.83 14.04 12.68
CA VAL A 103 1.69 12.91 11.76
C VAL A 103 0.49 13.13 10.85
N VAL A 104 0.73 13.04 9.55
CA VAL A 104 -0.31 13.17 8.53
C VAL A 104 -0.68 11.78 8.03
N GLY A 105 -1.95 11.42 8.15
CA GLY A 105 -2.53 10.21 7.59
C GLY A 105 -3.31 10.50 6.32
N LEU A 106 -3.03 9.79 5.25
CA LEU A 106 -3.69 9.92 3.95
C LEU A 106 -4.63 8.77 3.71
N CYS A 107 -5.90 9.07 3.49
CA CYS A 107 -6.94 8.10 3.24
C CYS A 107 -7.42 8.14 1.80
N LYS A 108 -8.25 7.17 1.42
CA LYS A 108 -8.98 7.23 0.17
C LYS A 108 -9.83 8.49 0.10
N LYS A 109 -10.13 8.92 -1.13
CA LYS A 109 -10.98 10.10 -1.42
C LYS A 109 -10.38 11.46 -1.02
N GLY A 110 -9.07 11.51 -0.80
CA GLY A 110 -8.41 12.74 -0.41
C GLY A 110 -8.74 13.21 1.00
N GLU A 111 -9.23 12.32 1.83
CA GLU A 111 -9.41 12.58 3.24
C GLU A 111 -8.05 12.48 3.93
N GLY A 112 -7.76 13.40 4.83
CA GLY A 112 -6.53 13.44 5.60
C GLY A 112 -6.82 13.60 7.08
N TYR A 113 -5.97 12.99 7.88
CA TYR A 113 -6.01 13.10 9.34
C TYR A 113 -4.69 13.62 9.83
N ILE A 114 -4.74 14.44 10.85
CA ILE A 114 -3.55 14.92 11.53
C ILE A 114 -3.59 14.40 12.96
N PHE A 115 -2.51 13.78 13.37
CA PHE A 115 -2.33 13.19 14.69
C PHE A 115 -1.30 13.97 15.47
N ASP A 116 -1.50 14.07 16.78
CA ASP A 116 -0.47 14.51 17.68
C ASP A 116 0.62 13.43 17.89
N LYS A 117 1.60 13.73 18.73
CA LYS A 117 2.70 12.82 19.03
C LYS A 117 2.25 11.59 19.82
N GLU A 118 1.11 11.68 20.47
CA GLU A 118 0.47 10.62 21.25
C GLU A 118 -0.45 9.74 20.38
N GLY A 119 -0.67 10.13 19.11
CA GLY A 119 -1.51 9.40 18.17
C GLY A 119 -2.99 9.76 18.20
N ASN A 120 -3.37 10.86 18.87
CA ASN A 120 -4.75 11.33 18.86
C ASN A 120 -5.04 12.13 17.60
N ILE A 121 -6.23 12.01 17.04
CA ILE A 121 -6.66 12.80 15.89
C ILE A 121 -6.87 14.25 16.31
N ILE A 122 -6.11 15.17 15.68
CA ILE A 122 -6.26 16.60 15.88
C ILE A 122 -7.18 17.20 14.82
N LEU A 123 -7.06 16.70 13.59
CA LEU A 123 -7.78 17.22 12.44
C LEU A 123 -8.28 16.07 11.57
N ASP A 124 -9.57 16.12 11.27
CA ASP A 124 -10.28 15.19 10.38
C ASP A 124 -10.91 16.00 9.25
N GLU A 125 -10.17 16.18 8.15
CA GLU A 125 -10.67 16.91 7.00
C GLU A 125 -10.06 16.41 5.69
N LYS A 126 -10.70 16.81 4.59
CA LYS A 126 -10.13 16.59 3.26
C LYS A 126 -8.94 17.50 3.05
N ILE A 127 -7.90 16.97 2.40
CA ILE A 127 -6.80 17.79 1.93
C ILE A 127 -7.32 18.68 0.80
N PRO A 128 -7.34 20.01 0.96
CA PRO A 128 -8.08 20.91 0.07
C PRO A 128 -7.61 20.87 -1.39
N THR A 129 -6.32 20.59 -1.59
CA THR A 129 -5.70 20.54 -2.92
C THR A 129 -5.78 19.19 -3.60
N LEU A 130 -6.37 18.20 -2.94
CA LEU A 130 -6.39 16.82 -3.41
C LEU A 130 -7.78 16.43 -3.93
N VAL A 131 -7.94 16.42 -5.22
CA VAL A 131 -9.18 15.98 -5.88
C VAL A 131 -9.05 14.51 -6.26
N THR A 132 -9.65 13.65 -5.48
CA THR A 132 -9.73 12.20 -5.78
C THR A 132 -11.00 11.61 -5.20
N ASN A 133 -11.59 10.60 -5.84
CA ASN A 133 -12.87 10.06 -5.40
C ASN A 133 -12.77 8.70 -4.69
N THR A 134 -11.92 7.79 -5.11
CA THR A 134 -11.95 6.41 -4.58
C THR A 134 -10.60 5.74 -4.47
N ALA A 135 -9.56 6.35 -5.02
CA ALA A 135 -8.26 5.73 -5.11
C ALA A 135 -7.47 5.84 -3.81
N LYS A 136 -6.50 4.96 -3.62
CA LYS A 136 -5.48 5.14 -2.61
C LYS A 136 -4.70 6.43 -2.89
N VAL A 137 -4.34 7.11 -1.84
CA VAL A 137 -3.32 8.15 -1.82
C VAL A 137 -2.13 7.61 -1.06
N TRP A 138 -0.96 7.81 -1.59
CA TRP A 138 0.28 7.46 -0.91
C TRP A 138 1.18 8.69 -0.84
N GLY A 139 1.84 8.88 0.27
CA GLY A 139 2.75 10.00 0.47
C GLY A 139 3.91 9.64 1.37
N GLN A 140 5.00 10.38 1.20
CA GLN A 140 6.20 10.28 2.04
C GLN A 140 7.00 11.58 2.06
N LYS A 141 7.95 11.64 2.99
CA LYS A 141 9.03 12.62 2.94
C LYS A 141 10.02 12.25 1.85
N THR A 142 10.54 13.26 1.14
CA THR A 142 11.58 13.07 0.14
C THR A 142 12.98 13.21 0.77
N PRO A 143 14.04 12.71 0.12
CA PRO A 143 15.41 12.86 0.61
C PRO A 143 15.85 14.31 0.87
N ASP A 144 15.28 15.27 0.15
CA ASP A 144 15.59 16.70 0.32
C ASP A 144 14.84 17.34 1.48
N GLY A 145 13.96 16.59 2.15
CA GLY A 145 13.20 17.07 3.29
C GLY A 145 11.83 17.68 2.95
N ASP A 146 11.47 17.72 1.68
CA ASP A 146 10.12 18.01 1.19
C ASP A 146 9.23 16.77 1.26
N TYR A 147 8.05 16.86 0.69
CA TYR A 147 7.06 15.78 0.69
C TYR A 147 6.51 15.57 -0.70
N ILE A 148 6.13 14.33 -0.97
CA ILE A 148 5.46 13.94 -2.19
C ILE A 148 4.21 13.13 -1.86
N ILE A 149 3.14 13.35 -2.63
CA ILE A 149 2.00 12.43 -2.69
C ILE A 149 1.82 11.91 -4.11
N CYS A 150 1.35 10.67 -4.18
CA CYS A 150 0.95 10.03 -5.44
C CYS A 150 -0.49 9.57 -5.34
N TYR A 151 -1.29 9.88 -6.36
CA TYR A 151 -2.72 9.60 -6.34
C TYR A 151 -3.31 9.65 -7.74
N ASN A 152 -4.58 9.32 -7.86
CA ASN A 152 -5.32 9.46 -9.12
C ASN A 152 -6.22 10.70 -9.03
N PRO A 153 -5.89 11.80 -9.74
CA PRO A 153 -6.68 13.03 -9.74
C PRO A 153 -7.94 12.88 -10.60
N THR A 154 -8.89 12.11 -10.10
CA THR A 154 -10.16 11.85 -10.77
C THR A 154 -11.32 11.91 -9.81
N THR A 155 -12.44 12.44 -10.25
CA THR A 155 -13.73 12.40 -9.57
C THR A 155 -14.55 11.16 -9.93
N ASP A 156 -14.17 10.48 -11.01
CA ASP A 156 -14.80 9.24 -11.47
C ASP A 156 -14.13 8.04 -10.81
N GLY A 157 -14.89 7.31 -10.02
CA GLY A 157 -14.43 6.10 -9.34
C GLY A 157 -14.30 4.87 -10.22
N SER A 158 -14.70 4.94 -11.50
CA SER A 158 -14.68 3.79 -12.41
C SER A 158 -13.27 3.45 -12.91
N HIS A 159 -12.36 4.42 -12.93
CA HIS A 159 -10.99 4.23 -13.38
C HIS A 159 -9.95 4.78 -12.39
N ARG A 160 -8.69 4.47 -12.64
CA ARG A 160 -7.51 4.87 -11.87
C ARG A 160 -6.47 5.56 -12.77
N TRP A 161 -6.92 6.54 -13.50
CA TRP A 161 -6.10 7.27 -14.44
C TRP A 161 -6.43 8.76 -14.43
N PRO A 162 -5.43 9.65 -14.61
CA PRO A 162 -3.99 9.34 -14.63
C PRO A 162 -3.46 8.98 -13.24
N LEU A 163 -2.20 8.55 -13.16
CA LEU A 163 -1.42 8.57 -11.94
C LEU A 163 -0.61 9.85 -11.91
N ALA A 164 -0.78 10.65 -10.88
CA ALA A 164 -0.10 11.92 -10.70
C ALA A 164 0.68 11.96 -9.38
N ALA A 165 1.66 12.83 -9.34
CA ALA A 165 2.38 13.21 -8.14
C ALA A 165 2.28 14.71 -7.90
N MET A 166 2.25 15.12 -6.65
CA MET A 166 2.35 16.51 -6.20
C MET A 166 3.40 16.60 -5.11
N ARG A 167 4.02 17.78 -4.96
CA ARG A 167 4.97 18.04 -3.89
C ARG A 167 4.42 19.01 -2.85
N SER A 168 5.06 19.04 -1.70
CA SER A 168 4.77 19.94 -0.61
C SER A 168 6.05 20.27 0.16
N SER A 169 6.20 21.48 0.63
CA SER A 169 7.31 21.89 1.49
C SER A 169 7.02 21.73 2.98
N ASP A 170 5.78 21.55 3.35
CA ASP A 170 5.33 21.43 4.75
C ASP A 170 4.68 20.06 5.07
N GLY A 171 4.29 19.30 4.04
CA GLY A 171 3.60 18.04 4.17
C GLY A 171 2.08 18.14 4.27
N ARG A 172 1.51 19.34 4.04
CA ARG A 172 0.07 19.58 4.16
C ARG A 172 -0.53 20.21 2.92
N GLU A 173 0.11 21.23 2.36
CA GLU A 173 -0.32 21.88 1.14
C GLU A 173 0.49 21.35 -0.04
N PHE A 174 -0.21 20.80 -1.04
CA PHE A 174 0.41 20.17 -2.20
C PHE A 174 0.19 20.99 -3.46
N PHE A 175 1.23 21.06 -4.28
CA PHE A 175 1.28 21.84 -5.52
C PHE A 175 2.12 21.11 -6.58
N ASP A 176 2.30 21.72 -7.74
CA ASP A 176 3.10 21.22 -8.87
C ASP A 176 2.71 19.79 -9.29
N MET A 177 1.46 19.61 -9.67
CA MET A 177 0.99 18.31 -10.13
C MET A 177 1.67 17.89 -11.44
N LYS A 178 2.24 16.71 -11.44
CA LYS A 178 2.88 16.07 -12.61
C LYS A 178 2.27 14.69 -12.86
N ALA A 179 2.07 14.35 -14.13
CA ALA A 179 1.71 12.99 -14.49
C ALA A 179 2.91 12.07 -14.27
N VAL A 180 2.71 10.98 -13.53
CA VAL A 180 3.71 9.92 -13.37
C VAL A 180 3.64 8.98 -14.58
N ILE A 181 2.41 8.57 -14.95
CA ILE A 181 2.15 7.87 -16.21
C ILE A 181 0.99 8.56 -16.92
N PRO A 182 1.25 9.09 -18.12
CA PRO A 182 0.22 9.75 -18.92
C PRO A 182 -0.70 8.76 -19.65
N GLU A 183 -0.19 7.58 -19.93
CA GLU A 183 -0.88 6.55 -20.70
C GLU A 183 -0.85 5.20 -20.00
N ILE A 184 -1.88 4.41 -20.20
CA ILE A 184 -2.01 3.06 -19.67
C ILE A 184 -2.38 2.10 -20.79
N PRO A 185 -1.82 0.88 -20.78
CA PRO A 185 -2.19 -0.14 -21.74
C PRO A 185 -3.65 -0.55 -21.57
N PRO A 186 -4.28 -1.04 -22.62
CA PRO A 186 -5.60 -1.65 -22.52
C PRO A 186 -5.56 -2.89 -21.63
N TYR A 187 -6.72 -3.32 -21.15
CA TYR A 187 -6.86 -4.61 -20.47
C TYR A 187 -6.41 -5.76 -21.37
N ARG A 188 -5.67 -6.69 -20.79
CA ARG A 188 -5.34 -7.98 -21.41
C ARG A 188 -6.24 -9.10 -20.94
N TYR A 189 -6.77 -8.97 -19.74
CA TYR A 189 -7.60 -10.01 -19.10
C TYR A 189 -8.87 -9.38 -18.56
N GLU A 190 -9.97 -10.09 -18.70
CA GLU A 190 -11.22 -9.77 -18.03
C GLU A 190 -11.15 -10.12 -16.54
N GLY A 191 -12.01 -9.52 -15.75
CA GLY A 191 -12.10 -9.80 -14.32
C GLY A 191 -13.08 -8.90 -13.59
N HIS A 192 -13.61 -9.43 -12.50
CA HIS A 192 -14.49 -8.65 -11.63
C HIS A 192 -13.68 -7.60 -10.86
N ILE A 193 -14.30 -6.43 -10.66
CA ILE A 193 -13.71 -5.33 -9.88
C ILE A 193 -12.35 -4.89 -10.45
N LYS A 194 -12.21 -4.86 -11.75
CA LYS A 194 -11.11 -4.20 -12.44
C LYS A 194 -11.42 -2.73 -12.68
N ASN A 195 -10.43 -1.89 -12.41
CA ASN A 195 -10.47 -0.48 -12.78
C ASN A 195 -9.28 -0.20 -13.69
N LEU A 196 -9.55 0.42 -14.82
CA LEU A 196 -8.49 0.84 -15.75
C LEU A 196 -7.54 1.81 -15.04
N GLY A 197 -6.25 1.58 -15.16
CA GLY A 197 -5.21 2.49 -14.72
C GLY A 197 -4.32 2.00 -13.59
N ALA A 198 -3.45 2.91 -13.18
CA ALA A 198 -2.47 2.68 -12.13
C ALA A 198 -3.10 2.83 -10.73
N GLN A 199 -2.92 1.85 -9.88
CA GLN A 199 -3.51 1.82 -8.56
C GLN A 199 -2.61 1.12 -7.54
N TYR A 200 -2.92 1.31 -6.26
CA TYR A 200 -2.16 0.72 -5.15
C TYR A 200 -0.70 1.14 -5.16
N MET A 201 -0.46 2.41 -5.49
CA MET A 201 0.88 2.96 -5.50
C MET A 201 1.52 2.91 -4.12
N ARG A 202 2.83 2.64 -4.08
CA ARG A 202 3.64 2.67 -2.89
C ARG A 202 5.10 2.98 -3.22
N GLY A 203 5.70 3.86 -2.45
CA GLY A 203 7.13 4.06 -2.44
C GLY A 203 7.79 3.28 -1.31
N ILE A 204 9.10 3.32 -1.30
CA ILE A 204 9.92 2.78 -0.21
C ILE A 204 10.16 3.92 0.78
N CYS A 205 9.18 4.22 1.60
CA CYS A 205 9.14 5.28 2.59
C CYS A 205 10.52 5.88 2.99
N ASP A 206 10.88 5.86 4.23
CA ASP A 206 12.12 6.46 4.74
C ASP A 206 13.42 5.89 4.15
N TYR A 207 13.32 4.80 3.41
CA TYR A 207 14.43 4.13 2.71
C TYR A 207 14.43 4.39 1.19
N ASN A 208 13.61 5.33 0.75
CA ASN A 208 13.68 5.82 -0.62
C ASN A 208 14.87 6.78 -0.82
N ASP A 209 15.90 6.60 -0.02
CA ASP A 209 17.24 7.12 -0.29
C ASP A 209 17.83 6.39 -1.47
N ALA A 210 17.12 6.44 -2.57
CA ALA A 210 17.65 5.90 -3.79
C ALA A 210 19.01 6.57 -4.04
N PHE A 211 19.96 5.76 -4.42
CA PHE A 211 21.31 6.18 -4.78
C PHE A 211 21.34 7.38 -5.76
N ASP A 212 20.24 7.68 -6.41
CA ASP A 212 20.08 8.75 -7.39
C ASP A 212 19.20 9.91 -6.88
N LYS A 213 18.85 9.95 -5.60
CA LYS A 213 17.98 10.97 -4.96
C LYS A 213 16.60 11.16 -5.59
N ASN A 214 16.12 10.19 -6.34
CA ASN A 214 14.78 10.24 -6.89
C ASN A 214 13.81 9.41 -6.05
N VAL A 215 12.55 9.75 -6.15
CA VAL A 215 11.48 8.94 -5.56
C VAL A 215 11.11 7.80 -6.52
N TRP A 216 11.15 6.59 -6.02
CA TRP A 216 10.74 5.40 -6.74
C TRP A 216 9.43 4.88 -6.17
N ILE A 217 8.48 4.58 -7.02
CA ILE A 217 7.19 4.02 -6.63
C ILE A 217 6.89 2.75 -7.42
N THR A 218 6.21 1.84 -6.77
CA THR A 218 5.58 0.68 -7.39
C THR A 218 4.07 0.88 -7.43
N TYR A 219 3.41 0.33 -8.41
CA TYR A 219 1.95 0.34 -8.53
C TYR A 219 1.47 -0.78 -9.42
N SER A 220 0.21 -1.17 -9.24
CA SER A 220 -0.44 -2.12 -10.13
C SER A 220 -1.04 -1.37 -11.31
N CYS A 221 -0.75 -1.80 -12.53
CA CYS A 221 -1.41 -1.31 -13.74
C CYS A 221 -2.54 -2.26 -14.14
N ASN A 222 -3.77 -1.78 -14.19
CA ASN A 222 -4.98 -2.54 -14.53
C ASN A 222 -5.25 -3.77 -13.63
N LYS A 223 -4.57 -3.92 -12.49
CA LYS A 223 -4.51 -5.15 -11.69
C LYS A 223 -3.96 -6.37 -12.46
N GLU A 224 -3.11 -6.14 -13.41
CA GLU A 224 -2.51 -7.16 -14.29
C GLU A 224 -1.00 -7.24 -14.10
N ASP A 225 -0.35 -6.08 -14.01
CA ASP A 225 1.09 -5.96 -13.88
C ASP A 225 1.47 -5.11 -12.67
N ILE A 226 2.68 -5.31 -12.17
CA ILE A 226 3.32 -4.40 -11.23
C ILE A 226 4.37 -3.62 -11.99
N TRP A 227 4.23 -2.32 -11.94
CA TRP A 227 5.13 -1.37 -12.58
C TRP A 227 5.95 -0.62 -11.54
N ILE A 228 7.13 -0.18 -11.98
CA ILE A 228 8.01 0.68 -11.18
C ILE A 228 8.24 1.95 -11.99
N SER A 229 8.07 3.09 -11.36
CA SER A 229 8.38 4.39 -11.96
C SER A 229 9.31 5.20 -11.08
N LYS A 230 10.25 5.86 -11.74
CA LYS A 230 11.08 6.91 -11.17
C LYS A 230 10.39 8.24 -11.35
N ILE A 231 10.18 8.96 -10.27
CA ILE A 231 9.63 10.32 -10.30
C ILE A 231 10.81 11.29 -10.22
N ALA A 232 11.11 11.90 -11.37
CA ALA A 232 12.19 12.87 -11.48
C ALA A 232 11.68 14.31 -11.30
N GLY A 233 12.53 15.18 -10.75
CA GLY A 233 12.27 16.63 -10.71
C GLY A 233 11.11 17.05 -9.80
N ILE A 234 10.91 16.32 -8.73
CA ILE A 234 10.05 16.70 -7.60
C ILE A 234 10.92 17.15 -6.40
N THR A 235 12.22 17.16 -6.61
CA THR A 235 13.21 17.73 -5.70
C THR A 235 13.49 19.16 -6.06
#